data_e86cec6a45cdb01a3fe1c177616d2313
#
_entry.id   e86cec6a45cdb01a3fe1c177616d2313
#
_cell.length_a   1.000
_cell.length_b   1.000
_cell.length_c   1.000
_cell.angle_alpha   90.00
_cell.angle_beta   90.00
_cell.angle_gamma   90.00
#
_symmetry.space_group_name_H-M   'P 1'
#
loop_
_entity.id
_entity.type
_entity.pdbx_description
1 polymer ?
#
loop_
_entity_poly.entity_id
_entity_poly.type
_entity_poly.pdbx_seq_one_letter_code
_entity_poly.pdbx_strand_id
1 'polypeptide(L)'
;PDGYARGLTGEVLRRTEAKGYTIKGRKLMIASRELLAEHYADHKDKPFFEGRLEFMSSGPVVAIIVEGQRVVEGMRVLMGSTDPTTAPAGTIRGDLGRAWNSPHMENLIHGSDSVDNATREISLWFPEIY
;
A
#
# COMPACT_ATOMS: atom_id res chain seq x y z
N PRO A 1 -5.04 -6.13 -0.66
CA PRO A 1 -5.93 -7.03 -1.42
C PRO A 1 -7.35 -6.50 -1.60
N ASP A 2 -7.86 -5.76 -0.60
CA ASP A 2 -9.22 -5.20 -0.69
C ASP A 2 -9.35 -4.18 -1.82
N GLY A 3 -8.33 -3.36 -2.06
CA GLY A 3 -8.36 -2.40 -3.15
C GLY A 3 -8.48 -3.06 -4.51
N TYR A 4 -7.69 -4.10 -4.76
CA TYR A 4 -7.76 -4.84 -6.00
C TYR A 4 -9.10 -5.58 -6.13
N ALA A 5 -9.51 -6.28 -5.09
CA ALA A 5 -10.77 -7.06 -5.11
C ALA A 5 -11.99 -6.18 -5.38
N ARG A 6 -11.96 -4.94 -4.90
CA ARG A 6 -13.06 -3.98 -5.11
C ARG A 6 -12.96 -3.23 -6.44
N GLY A 7 -11.96 -3.55 -7.27
CA GLY A 7 -11.80 -2.91 -8.58
C GLY A 7 -11.32 -1.46 -8.52
N LEU A 8 -10.57 -1.10 -7.48
CA LEU A 8 -10.17 0.29 -7.24
C LEU A 8 -8.75 0.61 -7.74
N THR A 9 -8.05 -0.35 -8.35
CA THR A 9 -6.69 -0.13 -8.84
C THR A 9 -6.62 1.05 -9.80
N GLY A 10 -7.52 1.11 -10.77
CA GLY A 10 -7.55 2.20 -11.76
C GLY A 10 -7.71 3.57 -11.12
N GLU A 11 -8.56 3.67 -10.11
CA GLU A 11 -8.79 4.93 -9.42
C GLU A 11 -7.56 5.38 -8.63
N VAL A 12 -6.86 4.44 -7.98
CA VAL A 12 -5.61 4.74 -7.26
C VAL A 12 -4.55 5.24 -8.24
N LEU A 13 -4.38 4.55 -9.37
CA LEU A 13 -3.42 4.95 -10.40
C LEU A 13 -3.78 6.32 -10.96
N ARG A 14 -5.05 6.56 -11.25
CA ARG A 14 -5.52 7.84 -11.77
C ARG A 14 -5.19 9.00 -10.81
N ARG A 15 -5.48 8.82 -9.52
CA ARG A 15 -5.18 9.86 -8.52
C ARG A 15 -3.70 10.12 -8.35
N THR A 16 -2.90 9.08 -8.43
CA THR A 16 -1.43 9.18 -8.36
C THR A 16 -0.90 10.00 -9.53
N GLU A 17 -1.34 9.68 -10.74
CA GLU A 17 -0.91 10.41 -11.94
C GLU A 17 -1.49 11.82 -12.00
N ALA A 18 -2.73 12.00 -11.58
CA ALA A 18 -3.36 13.33 -11.54
C ALA A 18 -2.63 14.28 -10.59
N LYS A 19 -2.03 13.74 -9.52
CA LYS A 19 -1.20 14.54 -8.60
C LYS A 19 0.09 15.01 -9.25
N GLY A 20 0.53 14.36 -10.33
CA GLY A 20 1.75 14.71 -11.04
C GLY A 20 2.88 13.72 -10.87
N TYR A 21 2.64 12.61 -10.18
CA TYR A 21 3.65 11.57 -9.99
C TYR A 21 3.67 10.62 -11.19
N THR A 22 4.84 10.00 -11.41
CA THR A 22 5.02 9.03 -12.49
C THR A 22 5.04 7.61 -11.91
N ILE A 23 4.28 6.73 -12.51
CA ILE A 23 4.30 5.31 -12.14
C ILE A 23 5.38 4.63 -12.96
N LYS A 24 6.46 4.22 -12.30
CA LYS A 24 7.65 3.63 -12.95
C LYS A 24 7.58 2.11 -13.04
N GLY A 25 6.76 1.50 -12.23
CA GLY A 25 6.60 0.06 -12.24
C GLY A 25 5.28 -0.32 -11.60
N ARG A 26 4.69 -1.42 -12.09
CA ARG A 26 3.50 -1.99 -11.49
C ARG A 26 3.44 -3.45 -11.80
N LYS A 27 2.95 -4.24 -10.86
CA LYS A 27 2.70 -5.65 -11.12
C LYS A 27 1.60 -6.18 -10.21
N LEU A 28 0.79 -7.05 -10.79
CA LEU A 28 -0.24 -7.80 -10.08
C LEU A 28 0.40 -9.08 -9.58
N MET A 29 0.26 -9.37 -8.29
CA MET A 29 0.85 -10.55 -7.69
C MET A 29 0.14 -10.95 -6.41
N ILE A 30 0.32 -12.19 -6.02
CA ILE A 30 -0.04 -12.64 -4.68
C ILE A 30 1.25 -12.64 -3.87
N ALA A 31 1.30 -11.81 -2.82
CA ALA A 31 2.49 -11.69 -1.99
C ALA A 31 2.68 -12.95 -1.15
N SER A 32 3.90 -13.49 -1.12
CA SER A 32 4.21 -14.64 -0.27
C SER A 32 4.34 -14.20 1.19
N ARG A 33 4.15 -15.15 2.10
CA ARG A 33 4.37 -14.88 3.53
C ARG A 33 5.81 -14.45 3.80
N GLU A 34 6.77 -15.05 3.07
CA GLU A 34 8.20 -14.73 3.19
C GLU A 34 8.47 -13.28 2.80
N LEU A 35 7.92 -12.84 1.67
CA LEU A 35 8.06 -11.46 1.22
C LEU A 35 7.46 -10.50 2.25
N LEU A 36 6.26 -10.80 2.73
CA LEU A 36 5.56 -9.96 3.69
C LEU A 36 6.26 -9.92 5.04
N ALA A 37 6.83 -11.04 5.48
CA ALA A 37 7.59 -11.08 6.72
C ALA A 37 8.80 -10.17 6.66
N GLU A 38 9.49 -10.10 5.51
CA GLU A 38 10.59 -9.17 5.32
C GLU A 38 10.11 -7.73 5.22
N HIS A 39 9.01 -7.50 4.51
CA HIS A 39 8.43 -6.17 4.39
C HIS A 39 8.07 -5.59 5.76
N TYR A 40 7.45 -6.40 6.62
CA TYR A 40 7.02 -5.99 7.95
C TYR A 40 8.00 -6.39 9.06
N ALA A 41 9.28 -6.60 8.73
CA ALA A 41 10.28 -7.09 9.70
C ALA A 41 10.36 -6.25 10.97
N ASP A 42 10.18 -4.92 10.86
CA ASP A 42 10.21 -4.01 12.00
C ASP A 42 9.03 -4.21 12.97
N HIS A 43 8.00 -4.92 12.52
CA HIS A 43 6.79 -5.19 13.31
C HIS A 43 6.68 -6.63 13.77
N LYS A 44 7.73 -7.41 13.61
CA LYS A 44 7.77 -8.85 13.87
C LYS A 44 7.26 -9.23 15.27
N ASP A 45 7.55 -8.40 16.27
CA ASP A 45 7.16 -8.67 17.67
C ASP A 45 5.80 -8.04 18.02
N LYS A 46 5.10 -7.43 17.08
CA LYS A 46 3.82 -6.79 17.32
C LYS A 46 2.68 -7.82 17.26
N PRO A 47 1.63 -7.67 18.09
CA PRO A 47 0.53 -8.64 18.10
C PRO A 47 -0.23 -8.74 16.77
N PHE A 48 -0.23 -7.68 15.95
CA PHE A 48 -0.93 -7.69 14.67
C PHE A 48 -0.12 -8.30 13.51
N PHE A 49 1.12 -8.74 13.75
CA PHE A 49 2.02 -9.19 12.70
C PHE A 49 1.45 -10.37 11.90
N GLU A 50 1.06 -11.43 12.57
CA GLU A 50 0.52 -12.63 11.90
C GLU A 50 -0.78 -12.34 11.15
N GLY A 51 -1.67 -11.57 11.74
CA GLY A 51 -2.92 -11.17 11.09
C GLY A 51 -2.67 -10.37 9.84
N ARG A 52 -1.66 -9.50 9.85
CA ARG A 52 -1.29 -8.71 8.68
C ARG A 52 -0.72 -9.57 7.57
N LEU A 53 0.14 -10.55 7.90
CA LEU A 53 0.65 -11.49 6.92
C LEU A 53 -0.48 -12.29 6.28
N GLU A 54 -1.42 -12.75 7.09
CA GLU A 54 -2.56 -13.51 6.61
C GLU A 54 -3.43 -12.67 5.67
N PHE A 55 -3.77 -11.46 6.08
CA PHE A 55 -4.60 -10.57 5.26
C PHE A 55 -3.91 -10.20 3.94
N MET A 56 -2.66 -9.75 4.01
CA MET A 56 -1.95 -9.26 2.82
C MET A 56 -1.60 -10.38 1.83
N SER A 57 -1.55 -11.63 2.27
CA SER A 57 -1.33 -12.77 1.39
C SER A 57 -2.63 -13.44 0.93
N SER A 58 -3.79 -12.94 1.35
CA SER A 58 -5.09 -13.58 1.11
C SER A 58 -5.60 -13.46 -0.32
N GLY A 59 -5.03 -12.57 -1.12
CA GLY A 59 -5.46 -12.37 -2.49
C GLY A 59 -4.49 -11.47 -3.24
N PRO A 60 -4.74 -11.25 -4.54
CA PRO A 60 -3.85 -10.42 -5.36
C PRO A 60 -3.75 -8.99 -4.85
N VAL A 61 -2.56 -8.42 -4.97
CA VAL A 61 -2.28 -7.02 -4.73
C VAL A 61 -1.61 -6.43 -5.96
N VAL A 62 -1.69 -5.11 -6.12
CA VAL A 62 -0.95 -4.41 -7.17
C VAL A 62 0.14 -3.60 -6.48
N ALA A 63 1.39 -3.98 -6.76
CA ALA A 63 2.55 -3.23 -6.27
C ALA A 63 2.91 -2.18 -7.32
N ILE A 64 3.19 -0.95 -6.88
CA ILE A 64 3.57 0.14 -7.78
C ILE A 64 4.83 0.85 -7.26
N ILE A 65 5.65 1.30 -8.20
CA ILE A 65 6.78 2.20 -7.92
C ILE A 65 6.37 3.57 -8.43
N VAL A 66 6.44 4.55 -7.54
CA VAL A 66 6.03 5.92 -7.85
C VAL A 66 7.24 6.85 -7.72
N GLU A 67 7.43 7.72 -8.71
CA GLU A 67 8.54 8.67 -8.75
C GLU A 67 8.02 10.10 -8.78
N GLY A 68 8.70 10.99 -8.06
CA GLY A 68 8.38 12.41 -8.04
C GLY A 68 9.07 13.12 -6.90
N GLN A 69 9.04 14.45 -6.94
CA GLN A 69 9.60 15.27 -5.85
C GLN A 69 8.79 15.06 -4.58
N ARG A 70 9.50 14.77 -3.48
CA ARG A 70 8.89 14.53 -2.17
C ARG A 70 7.76 13.49 -2.23
N VAL A 71 7.95 12.46 -3.07
CA VAL A 71 6.87 11.50 -3.39
C VAL A 71 6.42 10.71 -2.16
N VAL A 72 7.32 10.34 -1.27
CA VAL A 72 6.93 9.60 -0.06
C VAL A 72 5.95 10.43 0.77
N GLU A 73 6.30 11.67 1.02
CA GLU A 73 5.45 12.61 1.76
C GLU A 73 4.13 12.86 1.03
N GLY A 74 4.20 13.15 -0.27
CA GLY A 74 3.02 13.44 -1.08
C GLY A 74 2.08 12.27 -1.21
N MET A 75 2.59 11.05 -1.40
CA MET A 75 1.75 9.87 -1.44
C MET A 75 1.06 9.60 -0.11
N ARG A 76 1.74 9.85 1.01
CA ARG A 76 1.12 9.66 2.32
C ARG A 76 -0.04 10.64 2.53
N VAL A 77 0.11 11.89 2.09
CA VAL A 77 -0.99 12.87 2.12
C VAL A 77 -2.13 12.42 1.20
N LEU A 78 -1.80 11.95 0.01
CA LEU A 78 -2.80 11.48 -0.96
C LEU A 78 -3.56 10.26 -0.45
N MET A 79 -2.88 9.34 0.22
CA MET A 79 -3.51 8.14 0.79
C MET A 79 -4.44 8.47 1.95
N GLY A 80 -4.06 9.40 2.79
CA GLY A 80 -4.82 9.74 3.99
C GLY A 80 -4.39 8.92 5.20
N SER A 81 -5.01 9.20 6.34
CA SER A 81 -4.70 8.54 7.61
C SER A 81 -5.04 7.05 7.59
N THR A 82 -4.42 6.30 8.49
CA THR A 82 -4.54 4.84 8.55
C THR A 82 -5.98 4.34 8.67
N ASP A 83 -6.79 5.01 9.48
CA ASP A 83 -8.21 4.65 9.65
C ASP A 83 -9.04 5.34 8.57
N PRO A 84 -9.63 4.60 7.63
CA PRO A 84 -10.43 5.20 6.56
C PRO A 84 -11.62 6.00 7.06
N THR A 85 -12.19 5.62 8.20
CA THR A 85 -13.38 6.30 8.75
C THR A 85 -13.06 7.74 9.14
N THR A 86 -11.87 7.99 9.65
CA THR A 86 -11.44 9.31 10.10
C THR A 86 -10.52 10.02 9.12
N ALA A 87 -10.13 9.34 8.05
CA ALA A 87 -9.29 9.96 7.02
C ALA A 87 -10.06 11.10 6.34
N PRO A 88 -9.40 12.23 6.03
CA PRO A 88 -10.08 13.36 5.40
C PRO A 88 -10.70 13.01 4.05
N ALA A 89 -11.85 13.59 3.77
CA ALA A 89 -12.46 13.51 2.44
C ALA A 89 -11.47 14.08 1.40
N GLY A 90 -11.44 13.48 0.22
CA GLY A 90 -10.49 13.82 -0.83
C GLY A 90 -9.26 12.93 -0.84
N THR A 91 -8.96 12.25 0.26
CA THR A 91 -7.88 11.26 0.30
C THR A 91 -8.40 9.92 -0.21
N ILE A 92 -7.48 9.06 -0.65
CA ILE A 92 -7.86 7.72 -1.16
C ILE A 92 -8.60 6.94 -0.09
N ARG A 93 -8.05 6.88 1.12
CA ARG A 93 -8.69 6.14 2.21
C ARG A 93 -9.98 6.80 2.67
N GLY A 94 -10.00 8.13 2.76
CA GLY A 94 -11.20 8.85 3.18
C GLY A 94 -12.37 8.68 2.23
N ASP A 95 -12.11 8.66 0.93
CA ASP A 95 -13.16 8.51 -0.08
C ASP A 95 -13.56 7.05 -0.30
N LEU A 96 -12.63 6.11 -0.21
CA LEU A 96 -12.82 4.76 -0.74
C LEU A 96 -12.57 3.65 0.27
N GLY A 97 -11.77 3.90 1.32
CA GLY A 97 -11.43 2.88 2.30
C GLY A 97 -12.61 2.51 3.18
N ARG A 98 -12.64 1.26 3.63
CA ARG A 98 -13.71 0.74 4.49
C ARG A 98 -13.14 -0.27 5.45
N ALA A 99 -12.95 0.11 6.70
CA ALA A 99 -12.46 -0.79 7.73
C ALA A 99 -13.61 -1.30 8.61
N TRP A 100 -14.78 -1.50 8.01
CA TRP A 100 -16.00 -1.87 8.74
C TRP A 100 -16.05 -3.38 9.01
N ASN A 101 -16.35 -3.74 10.23
CA ASN A 101 -16.64 -5.14 10.61
C ASN A 101 -15.52 -6.14 10.23
N SER A 102 -14.29 -5.66 10.11
CA SER A 102 -13.16 -6.52 9.76
C SER A 102 -12.18 -6.57 10.93
N PRO A 103 -11.65 -7.76 11.26
CA PRO A 103 -10.57 -7.86 12.26
C PRO A 103 -9.25 -7.29 11.73
N HIS A 104 -9.16 -7.03 10.42
CA HIS A 104 -8.00 -6.45 9.77
C HIS A 104 -8.34 -5.06 9.25
N MET A 105 -7.36 -4.16 9.23
CA MET A 105 -7.55 -2.82 8.71
C MET A 105 -7.55 -2.86 7.17
N GLU A 106 -8.72 -2.96 6.58
CA GLU A 106 -8.90 -3.00 5.13
C GLU A 106 -8.89 -1.57 4.58
N ASN A 107 -7.73 -0.92 4.67
CA ASN A 107 -7.61 0.49 4.30
C ASN A 107 -7.05 0.72 2.89
N LEU A 108 -7.22 -0.27 2.03
CA LEU A 108 -7.13 -0.18 0.56
C LEU A 108 -5.72 -0.03 0.00
N ILE A 109 -4.86 0.76 0.61
CA ILE A 109 -3.54 1.10 0.07
C ILE A 109 -2.53 1.22 1.20
N HIS A 110 -1.30 0.85 0.93
CA HIS A 110 -0.15 1.04 1.81
C HIS A 110 0.96 1.74 1.04
N GLY A 111 1.79 2.48 1.73
CA GLY A 111 2.91 3.17 1.13
C GLY A 111 4.12 3.19 2.05
N SER A 112 5.29 3.31 1.46
CA SER A 112 6.54 3.45 2.21
C SER A 112 6.49 4.69 3.09
N ASP A 113 7.06 4.61 4.28
CA ASP A 113 7.01 5.70 5.25
C ASP A 113 8.24 6.61 5.22
N SER A 114 9.27 6.22 4.47
CA SER A 114 10.49 7.00 4.31
C SER A 114 11.19 6.64 3.01
N VAL A 115 12.12 7.48 2.56
CA VAL A 115 12.91 7.20 1.36
C VAL A 115 13.75 5.95 1.56
N ASP A 116 14.36 5.79 2.73
CA ASP A 116 15.17 4.60 3.02
C ASP A 116 14.32 3.32 2.97
N ASN A 117 13.15 3.33 3.57
CA ASN A 117 12.25 2.18 3.50
C ASN A 117 11.73 1.96 2.08
N ALA A 118 11.47 3.02 1.31
CA ALA A 118 11.06 2.88 -0.09
C ALA A 118 12.14 2.16 -0.90
N THR A 119 13.40 2.54 -0.73
CA THR A 119 14.52 1.90 -1.43
C THR A 119 14.60 0.41 -1.11
N ARG A 120 14.48 0.07 0.16
CA ARG A 120 14.49 -1.33 0.63
C ARG A 120 13.30 -2.10 0.06
N GLU A 121 12.13 -1.51 0.13
CA GLU A 121 10.88 -2.16 -0.30
C GLU A 121 10.84 -2.35 -1.81
N ILE A 122 11.34 -1.39 -2.59
CA ILE A 122 11.44 -1.55 -4.04
C ILE A 122 12.30 -2.75 -4.41
N SER A 123 13.47 -2.91 -3.79
CA SER A 123 14.34 -4.06 -4.03
C SER A 123 13.66 -5.37 -3.65
N LEU A 124 12.84 -5.35 -2.61
CA LEU A 124 12.14 -6.53 -2.12
C LEU A 124 10.98 -6.94 -3.05
N TRP A 125 10.17 -5.95 -3.48
CA TRP A 125 8.97 -6.22 -4.29
C TRP A 125 9.25 -6.31 -5.78
N PHE A 126 10.31 -5.67 -6.27
CA PHE A 126 10.69 -5.63 -7.68
C PHE A 126 12.13 -6.11 -7.88
N PRO A 127 12.49 -7.34 -7.42
CA PRO A 127 13.85 -7.82 -7.54
C PRO A 127 14.29 -8.02 -9.00
N GLU A 128 13.34 -8.17 -9.92
CA GLU A 128 13.61 -8.32 -11.35
C GLU A 128 14.14 -7.04 -11.99
N ILE A 129 13.93 -5.87 -11.36
CA ILE A 129 14.35 -4.57 -11.87
C ILE A 129 15.51 -4.01 -11.03
N TYR A 130 15.44 -4.20 -9.75
CA TYR A 130 16.39 -3.68 -8.79
C TYR A 130 16.94 -4.82 -7.91
#